data_006980621cc87bd559bd073bb6e26c05
#
_entry.id   006980621cc87bd559bd073bb6e26c05
#
_cell.length_a   1.000
_cell.length_b   1.000
_cell.length_c   1.000
_cell.angle_alpha   90.00
_cell.angle_beta   90.00
_cell.angle_gamma   90.00
#
_symmetry.space_group_name_H-M   'P 1'
#
loop_
_entity.id
_entity.type
_entity.pdbx_description
1 polymer ?
#
loop_
_entity_poly.entity_id
_entity_poly.type
_entity_poly.pdbx_seq_one_letter_code
_entity_poly.pdbx_strand_id
1 'polypeptide(L)'
;MPADLLHFVRHGEVHNPEGILYGRLEGFGLSARGQEMAGRASTVLATRPVERILSSPLQRAVESATPLSVATGVPIDIDERLTEGLNDFQGTRLNLKRIVSDPAVWKMLYNPWRPSWGEPYREIAARMLEVAEDARNSVDKGEVVLVTHQVAIWILHRAVAGIPLPHLPHHRRCSLSSITTIKKVGEKWREESYREPAADLLEDAIDLGAV
;
A
#
# COMPACT_ATOMS: atom_id res chain seq x y z
N MET A 1 -23.86 1.57 12.95
CA MET A 1 -23.59 2.25 11.64
C MET A 1 -22.30 1.69 11.11
N PRO A 2 -22.09 1.58 9.79
CA PRO A 2 -20.81 1.12 9.24
C PRO A 2 -19.64 2.00 9.71
N ALA A 3 -18.38 1.56 9.46
CA ALA A 3 -17.20 2.31 9.85
C ALA A 3 -17.24 3.77 9.37
N ASP A 4 -16.77 4.68 10.22
CA ASP A 4 -16.71 6.11 9.93
C ASP A 4 -15.57 6.45 8.97
N LEU A 5 -14.39 5.86 9.20
CA LEU A 5 -13.17 6.07 8.43
C LEU A 5 -12.48 4.75 8.11
N LEU A 6 -11.82 4.70 6.95
CA LEU A 6 -10.90 3.64 6.57
C LEU A 6 -9.49 4.22 6.42
N HIS A 7 -8.51 3.61 7.09
CA HIS A 7 -7.11 4.02 7.08
C HIS A 7 -6.29 3.01 6.29
N PHE A 8 -5.87 3.38 5.09
CA PHE A 8 -4.94 2.58 4.29
C PHE A 8 -3.52 2.94 4.65
N VAL A 9 -2.78 1.97 5.17
CA VAL A 9 -1.40 2.13 5.63
C VAL A 9 -0.47 1.40 4.69
N ARG A 10 0.53 2.08 4.15
CA ARG A 10 1.61 1.42 3.43
C ARG A 10 2.57 0.76 4.42
N HIS A 11 3.08 -0.43 4.10
CA HIS A 11 4.13 -1.08 4.89
C HIS A 11 5.37 -0.19 5.04
N GLY A 12 6.18 -0.46 6.08
CA GLY A 12 7.45 0.21 6.33
C GLY A 12 8.57 -0.24 5.38
N GLU A 13 9.79 0.31 5.57
CA GLU A 13 10.96 -0.07 4.79
C GLU A 13 11.24 -1.58 4.88
N VAL A 14 11.60 -2.17 3.75
CA VAL A 14 11.88 -3.60 3.64
C VAL A 14 13.38 -3.86 3.72
N HIS A 15 13.78 -4.92 4.41
CA HIS A 15 15.16 -5.40 4.39
C HIS A 15 15.48 -5.99 3.01
N ASN A 16 16.17 -5.22 2.19
CA ASN A 16 16.48 -5.56 0.80
C ASN A 16 17.91 -5.14 0.40
N PRO A 17 18.92 -5.79 0.98
CA PRO A 17 20.34 -5.42 0.75
C PRO A 17 20.77 -5.64 -0.70
N GLU A 18 20.08 -6.49 -1.44
CA GLU A 18 20.40 -6.78 -2.83
C GLU A 18 19.77 -5.81 -3.83
N GLY A 19 18.87 -4.93 -3.40
CA GLY A 19 18.19 -3.98 -4.27
C GLY A 19 17.30 -4.63 -5.33
N ILE A 20 16.60 -5.70 -4.96
CA ILE A 20 15.70 -6.45 -5.85
C ILE A 20 14.33 -5.80 -5.82
N LEU A 21 13.69 -5.70 -6.99
CA LEU A 21 12.28 -5.38 -7.08
C LEU A 21 11.46 -6.55 -6.52
N TYR A 22 11.00 -6.44 -5.28
CA TYR A 22 10.40 -7.58 -4.59
C TYR A 22 8.93 -7.83 -4.93
N GLY A 23 8.16 -6.83 -5.40
CA GLY A 23 6.75 -7.02 -5.81
C GLY A 23 5.96 -7.90 -4.85
N ARG A 24 5.54 -9.08 -5.31
CA ARG A 24 4.82 -10.09 -4.51
C ARG A 24 5.70 -11.22 -3.98
N LEU A 25 7.02 -11.12 -4.12
CA LEU A 25 7.95 -12.15 -3.64
C LEU A 25 7.85 -12.29 -2.12
N GLU A 26 7.96 -13.54 -1.65
CA GLU A 26 8.00 -13.91 -0.24
C GLU A 26 9.40 -13.64 0.37
N GLY A 27 9.47 -13.60 1.71
CA GLY A 27 10.74 -13.45 2.43
C GLY A 27 11.25 -12.03 2.55
N PHE A 28 10.49 -11.04 2.08
CA PHE A 28 10.81 -9.62 2.18
C PHE A 28 10.08 -8.99 3.39
N GLY A 29 10.66 -9.17 4.59
CA GLY A 29 10.23 -8.55 5.84
C GLY A 29 10.75 -7.13 6.02
N LEU A 30 10.32 -6.47 7.10
CA LEU A 30 10.75 -5.11 7.44
C LEU A 30 12.23 -5.05 7.84
N SER A 31 12.90 -3.96 7.48
CA SER A 31 14.17 -3.57 8.10
C SER A 31 13.94 -3.07 9.54
N ALA A 32 15.01 -2.86 10.31
CA ALA A 32 14.91 -2.24 11.64
C ALA A 32 14.25 -0.85 11.55
N ARG A 33 14.60 -0.06 10.52
CA ARG A 33 13.96 1.24 10.23
C ARG A 33 12.48 1.06 9.87
N GLY A 34 12.14 0.05 9.06
CA GLY A 34 10.77 -0.27 8.70
C GLY A 34 9.91 -0.64 9.90
N GLN A 35 10.46 -1.34 10.88
CA GLN A 35 9.78 -1.64 12.15
C GLN A 35 9.53 -0.36 12.96
N GLU A 36 10.50 0.58 13.02
CA GLU A 36 10.30 1.87 13.65
C GLU A 36 9.23 2.69 12.93
N MET A 37 9.25 2.75 11.59
CA MET A 37 8.22 3.41 10.79
C MET A 37 6.82 2.86 11.08
N ALA A 38 6.68 1.54 11.15
CA ALA A 38 5.42 0.88 11.50
C ALA A 38 4.95 1.23 12.93
N GLY A 39 5.89 1.32 13.88
CA GLY A 39 5.61 1.78 15.24
C GLY A 39 5.09 3.22 15.29
N ARG A 40 5.65 4.13 14.48
CA ARG A 40 5.19 5.52 14.36
C ARG A 40 3.75 5.60 13.80
N ALA A 41 3.45 4.84 12.74
CA ALA A 41 2.08 4.75 12.21
C ALA A 41 1.10 4.18 13.24
N SER A 42 1.51 3.12 13.95
CA SER A 42 0.74 2.54 15.05
C SER A 42 0.42 3.55 16.14
N THR A 43 1.39 4.36 16.59
CA THR A 43 1.19 5.38 17.63
C THR A 43 0.08 6.37 17.25
N VAL A 44 0.01 6.77 15.97
CA VAL A 44 -1.04 7.66 15.48
C VAL A 44 -2.41 6.97 15.47
N LEU A 45 -2.46 5.71 15.03
CA LEU A 45 -3.71 4.98 14.87
C LEU A 45 -4.25 4.39 16.17
N ALA A 46 -3.38 4.05 17.13
CA ALA A 46 -3.79 3.52 18.43
C ALA A 46 -4.61 4.52 19.28
N THR A 47 -4.57 5.81 18.94
CA THR A 47 -5.43 6.83 19.57
C THR A 47 -6.83 6.91 18.98
N ARG A 48 -7.12 6.10 17.94
CA ARG A 48 -8.37 6.06 17.20
C ARG A 48 -9.25 4.90 17.69
N PRO A 49 -10.58 4.94 17.49
CA PRO A 49 -11.47 3.83 17.82
C PRO A 49 -11.38 2.72 16.76
N VAL A 50 -10.22 2.04 16.69
CA VAL A 50 -9.95 0.96 15.73
C VAL A 50 -10.71 -0.29 16.17
N GLU A 51 -11.64 -0.75 15.34
CA GLU A 51 -12.47 -1.94 15.59
C GLU A 51 -12.01 -3.16 14.77
N ARG A 52 -11.28 -2.92 13.67
CA ARG A 52 -10.76 -4.00 12.82
C ARG A 52 -9.45 -3.63 12.16
N ILE A 53 -8.56 -4.62 11.99
CA ILE A 53 -7.30 -4.51 11.27
C ILE A 53 -7.27 -5.57 10.19
N LEU A 54 -7.17 -5.15 8.92
CA LEU A 54 -6.97 -6.01 7.77
C LEU A 54 -5.53 -5.85 7.24
N SER A 55 -4.92 -6.91 6.78
CA SER A 55 -3.58 -6.86 6.19
C SER A 55 -3.49 -7.68 4.91
N SER A 56 -2.69 -7.19 3.97
CA SER A 56 -2.13 -8.02 2.90
C SER A 56 -1.41 -9.24 3.51
N PRO A 57 -1.44 -10.42 2.85
CA PRO A 57 -0.74 -11.61 3.33
C PRO A 57 0.79 -11.49 3.28
N LEU A 58 1.34 -10.48 2.57
CA LEU A 58 2.78 -10.32 2.43
C LEU A 58 3.44 -9.93 3.76
N GLN A 59 4.52 -10.63 4.11
CA GLN A 59 5.21 -10.54 5.42
C GLN A 59 5.37 -9.10 5.90
N ARG A 60 5.90 -8.19 5.08
CA ARG A 60 6.12 -6.77 5.42
C ARG A 60 4.86 -6.02 5.82
N ALA A 61 3.70 -6.41 5.25
CA ALA A 61 2.42 -5.78 5.61
C ALA A 61 1.93 -6.30 6.97
N VAL A 62 2.01 -7.59 7.21
CA VAL A 62 1.66 -8.21 8.50
C VAL A 62 2.57 -7.66 9.61
N GLU A 63 3.88 -7.58 9.37
CA GLU A 63 4.84 -7.00 10.31
C GLU A 63 4.53 -5.51 10.59
N SER A 64 4.08 -4.75 9.57
CA SER A 64 3.66 -3.35 9.75
C SER A 64 2.36 -3.20 10.53
N ALA A 65 1.45 -4.17 10.46
CA ALA A 65 0.20 -4.18 11.20
C ALA A 65 0.38 -4.58 12.67
N THR A 66 1.41 -5.39 12.96
CA THR A 66 1.64 -5.99 14.28
C THR A 66 1.73 -4.98 15.43
N PRO A 67 2.47 -3.86 15.34
CA PRO A 67 2.52 -2.89 16.43
C PRO A 67 1.15 -2.32 16.79
N LEU A 68 0.28 -2.08 15.80
CA LEU A 68 -1.07 -1.58 16.04
C LEU A 68 -1.95 -2.65 16.70
N SER A 69 -1.89 -3.88 16.23
CA SER A 69 -2.62 -5.01 16.82
C SER A 69 -2.25 -5.21 18.29
N VAL A 70 -0.96 -5.14 18.62
CA VAL A 70 -0.47 -5.22 20.00
C VAL A 70 -0.99 -4.06 20.86
N ALA A 71 -0.96 -2.83 20.32
CA ALA A 71 -1.37 -1.63 21.05
C ALA A 71 -2.87 -1.55 21.31
N THR A 72 -3.69 -2.07 20.40
CA THR A 72 -5.17 -1.99 20.49
C THR A 72 -5.82 -3.28 20.99
N GLY A 73 -5.13 -4.42 20.94
CA GLY A 73 -5.69 -5.74 21.20
C GLY A 73 -6.58 -6.28 20.06
N VAL A 74 -6.69 -5.56 18.94
CA VAL A 74 -7.49 -5.98 17.78
C VAL A 74 -6.67 -6.95 16.93
N PRO A 75 -7.20 -8.16 16.61
CA PRO A 75 -6.47 -9.13 15.79
C PRO A 75 -6.28 -8.64 14.34
N ILE A 76 -5.27 -9.20 13.67
CA ILE A 76 -5.02 -8.96 12.24
C ILE A 76 -5.73 -10.04 11.44
N ASP A 77 -6.67 -9.63 10.59
CA ASP A 77 -7.29 -10.49 9.58
C ASP A 77 -6.55 -10.32 8.24
N ILE A 78 -6.35 -11.42 7.52
CA ILE A 78 -5.71 -11.39 6.20
C ILE A 78 -6.76 -11.24 5.10
N ASP A 79 -6.51 -10.33 4.14
CA ASP A 79 -7.31 -10.17 2.93
C ASP A 79 -6.40 -10.12 1.70
N GLU A 80 -6.52 -11.12 0.84
CA GLU A 80 -5.72 -11.27 -0.39
C GLU A 80 -5.86 -10.08 -1.34
N ARG A 81 -7.00 -9.39 -1.31
CA ARG A 81 -7.27 -8.22 -2.15
C ARG A 81 -6.38 -7.01 -1.78
N LEU A 82 -5.74 -7.04 -0.62
CA LEU A 82 -4.78 -6.02 -0.18
C LEU A 82 -3.36 -6.25 -0.71
N THR A 83 -3.13 -7.30 -1.48
CA THR A 83 -1.80 -7.61 -2.04
C THR A 83 -1.33 -6.53 -3.03
N GLU A 84 -0.02 -6.35 -3.17
CA GLU A 84 0.58 -5.39 -4.11
C GLU A 84 0.16 -5.67 -5.56
N GLY A 85 0.20 -4.66 -6.42
CA GLY A 85 0.03 -4.83 -7.86
C GLY A 85 1.02 -5.84 -8.42
N LEU A 86 0.55 -6.79 -9.26
CA LEU A 86 1.44 -7.71 -9.95
C LEU A 86 2.41 -6.92 -10.83
N ASN A 87 3.70 -7.30 -10.81
CA ASN A 87 4.73 -6.68 -11.61
C ASN A 87 5.68 -7.77 -12.16
N ASP A 88 5.74 -7.91 -13.48
CA ASP A 88 6.54 -8.92 -14.17
C ASP A 88 8.06 -8.67 -14.04
N PHE A 89 8.47 -7.48 -13.59
CA PHE A 89 9.88 -7.19 -13.29
C PHE A 89 10.33 -7.67 -11.90
N GLN A 90 9.44 -8.23 -11.09
CA GLN A 90 9.80 -8.74 -9.77
C GLN A 90 10.93 -9.77 -9.86
N GLY A 91 11.81 -9.78 -8.86
CA GLY A 91 13.02 -10.61 -8.83
C GLY A 91 14.20 -10.04 -9.61
N THR A 92 14.03 -8.90 -10.30
CA THR A 92 15.12 -8.28 -11.04
C THR A 92 15.68 -7.06 -10.30
N ARG A 93 16.96 -6.78 -10.51
CA ARG A 93 17.54 -5.48 -10.14
C ARG A 93 17.24 -4.49 -11.27
N LEU A 94 16.53 -3.42 -10.94
CA LEU A 94 16.32 -2.33 -11.90
C LEU A 94 17.64 -1.60 -12.12
N ASN A 95 18.28 -1.88 -13.25
CA ASN A 95 19.43 -1.13 -13.70
C ASN A 95 19.02 -0.31 -14.93
N LEU A 96 19.16 1.01 -14.86
CA LEU A 96 18.88 1.93 -15.97
C LEU A 96 19.58 1.49 -17.27
N LYS A 97 20.81 0.93 -17.19
CA LYS A 97 21.51 0.38 -18.34
C LYS A 97 20.73 -0.77 -19.00
N ARG A 98 20.10 -1.65 -18.21
CA ARG A 98 19.29 -2.76 -18.72
C ARG A 98 17.99 -2.27 -19.35
N ILE A 99 17.33 -1.28 -18.72
CA ILE A 99 16.12 -0.67 -19.27
C ILE A 99 16.39 -0.06 -20.64
N VAL A 100 17.55 0.58 -20.83
CA VAL A 100 17.91 1.24 -22.10
C VAL A 100 18.43 0.24 -23.15
N SER A 101 19.06 -0.86 -22.76
CA SER A 101 19.74 -1.78 -23.69
C SER A 101 18.95 -3.03 -24.07
N ASP A 102 17.87 -3.36 -23.37
CA ASP A 102 17.12 -4.59 -23.60
C ASP A 102 15.82 -4.32 -24.39
N PRO A 103 15.75 -4.72 -25.69
CA PRO A 103 14.55 -4.56 -26.52
C PRO A 103 13.30 -5.27 -25.94
N ALA A 104 13.47 -6.31 -25.12
CA ALA A 104 12.35 -6.99 -24.45
C ALA A 104 11.69 -6.08 -23.42
N VAL A 105 12.50 -5.28 -22.69
CA VAL A 105 11.99 -4.28 -21.73
C VAL A 105 11.21 -3.18 -22.44
N TRP A 106 11.65 -2.77 -23.63
CA TRP A 106 10.94 -1.77 -24.44
C TRP A 106 9.56 -2.26 -24.90
N LYS A 107 9.47 -3.54 -25.28
CA LYS A 107 8.18 -4.15 -25.62
C LYS A 107 7.24 -4.22 -24.41
N MET A 108 7.75 -4.35 -23.20
CA MET A 108 6.96 -4.35 -21.99
C MET A 108 6.52 -2.93 -21.59
N LEU A 109 7.34 -1.90 -21.87
CA LEU A 109 7.05 -0.51 -21.52
C LEU A 109 6.22 0.25 -22.59
N TYR A 110 5.85 -0.38 -23.68
CA TYR A 110 5.27 0.30 -24.84
C TYR A 110 3.87 0.90 -24.58
N ASN A 111 3.16 0.45 -23.56
CA ASN A 111 1.81 0.95 -23.27
C ASN A 111 1.67 1.41 -21.80
N PRO A 112 1.96 2.68 -21.49
CA PRO A 112 1.82 3.20 -20.12
C PRO A 112 0.38 3.34 -19.65
N TRP A 113 -0.61 3.25 -20.56
CA TRP A 113 -2.03 3.33 -20.24
C TRP A 113 -2.60 2.01 -19.71
N ARG A 114 -2.04 0.90 -20.15
CA ARG A 114 -2.33 -0.43 -19.66
C ARG A 114 -1.00 -1.10 -19.42
N PRO A 115 -0.53 -1.16 -18.16
CA PRO A 115 0.77 -1.75 -17.90
C PRO A 115 0.77 -3.18 -18.43
N SER A 116 1.51 -3.38 -19.53
CA SER A 116 1.69 -4.72 -20.14
C SER A 116 2.63 -5.59 -19.32
N TRP A 117 3.18 -5.02 -18.23
CA TRP A 117 4.12 -5.65 -17.31
C TRP A 117 3.52 -5.94 -15.93
N GLY A 118 2.18 -5.92 -15.77
CA GLY A 118 1.58 -6.15 -14.47
C GLY A 118 0.06 -6.15 -14.48
N GLU A 119 -0.51 -6.12 -13.27
CA GLU A 119 -1.95 -6.09 -13.06
C GLU A 119 -2.56 -4.80 -13.64
N PRO A 120 -3.63 -4.88 -14.44
CA PRO A 120 -4.31 -3.70 -14.97
C PRO A 120 -4.79 -2.78 -13.85
N TYR A 121 -4.52 -1.48 -13.94
CA TYR A 121 -4.92 -0.51 -12.91
C TYR A 121 -6.42 -0.51 -12.60
N ARG A 122 -7.27 -0.86 -13.56
CA ARG A 122 -8.73 -0.99 -13.34
C ARG A 122 -9.06 -2.16 -12.43
N GLU A 123 -8.33 -3.26 -12.50
CA GLU A 123 -8.52 -4.43 -11.65
C GLU A 123 -8.05 -4.12 -10.22
N ILE A 124 -6.91 -3.44 -10.08
CA ILE A 124 -6.44 -2.93 -8.78
C ILE A 124 -7.49 -1.98 -8.17
N ALA A 125 -8.01 -1.02 -8.94
CA ALA A 125 -9.04 -0.10 -8.46
C ALA A 125 -10.30 -0.84 -8.02
N ALA A 126 -10.76 -1.81 -8.80
CA ALA A 126 -11.97 -2.58 -8.49
C ALA A 126 -11.81 -3.36 -7.18
N ARG A 127 -10.74 -4.16 -7.02
CA ARG A 127 -10.51 -4.93 -5.78
C ARG A 127 -10.30 -4.05 -4.55
N MET A 128 -9.64 -2.88 -4.71
CA MET A 128 -9.41 -1.96 -3.62
C MET A 128 -10.69 -1.23 -3.18
N LEU A 129 -11.59 -0.91 -4.12
CA LEU A 129 -12.90 -0.35 -3.79
C LEU A 129 -13.83 -1.39 -3.18
N GLU A 130 -13.77 -2.63 -3.65
CA GLU A 130 -14.52 -3.75 -3.08
C GLU A 130 -14.09 -4.02 -1.63
N VAL A 131 -12.79 -4.15 -1.35
CA VAL A 131 -12.32 -4.35 0.02
C VAL A 131 -12.64 -3.15 0.92
N ALA A 132 -12.63 -1.92 0.39
CA ALA A 132 -13.04 -0.74 1.14
C ALA A 132 -14.51 -0.79 1.53
N GLU A 133 -15.41 -1.22 0.62
CA GLU A 133 -16.82 -1.36 0.92
C GLU A 133 -17.09 -2.46 1.96
N ASP A 134 -16.44 -3.62 1.80
CA ASP A 134 -16.55 -4.73 2.74
C ASP A 134 -16.00 -4.36 4.12
N ALA A 135 -14.82 -3.73 4.16
CA ALA A 135 -14.21 -3.27 5.41
C ALA A 135 -15.13 -2.28 6.15
N ARG A 136 -15.71 -1.33 5.41
CA ARG A 136 -16.66 -0.37 5.97
C ARG A 136 -17.86 -1.03 6.61
N ASN A 137 -18.40 -2.05 5.94
CA ASN A 137 -19.61 -2.73 6.38
C ASN A 137 -19.36 -3.87 7.40
N SER A 138 -18.07 -4.14 7.71
CA SER A 138 -17.67 -5.24 8.59
C SER A 138 -17.75 -4.92 10.07
N VAL A 139 -18.00 -3.68 10.44
CA VAL A 139 -18.13 -3.20 11.83
C VAL A 139 -19.36 -2.32 11.97
N ASP A 140 -19.89 -2.22 13.18
CA ASP A 140 -21.10 -1.43 13.46
C ASP A 140 -20.79 0.02 13.85
N LYS A 141 -19.54 0.34 14.11
CA LYS A 141 -19.03 1.68 14.50
C LYS A 141 -17.51 1.74 14.38
N GLY A 142 -16.92 2.90 14.63
CA GLY A 142 -15.49 3.10 14.74
C GLY A 142 -14.78 3.10 13.40
N GLU A 143 -13.55 2.66 13.37
CA GLU A 143 -12.65 2.80 12.23
C GLU A 143 -11.96 1.49 11.89
N VAL A 144 -11.63 1.29 10.60
CA VAL A 144 -10.91 0.11 10.12
C VAL A 144 -9.56 0.51 9.54
N VAL A 145 -8.52 -0.25 9.89
CA VAL A 145 -7.17 -0.08 9.35
C VAL A 145 -6.88 -1.20 8.36
N LEU A 146 -6.35 -0.83 7.19
CA LEU A 146 -6.00 -1.75 6.11
C LEU A 146 -4.54 -1.55 5.73
N VAL A 147 -3.68 -2.53 6.06
CA VAL A 147 -2.24 -2.45 5.78
C VAL A 147 -1.94 -3.11 4.43
N THR A 148 -1.37 -2.35 3.52
CA THR A 148 -1.17 -2.75 2.13
C THR A 148 0.08 -2.08 1.52
N HIS A 149 0.08 -1.80 0.21
CA HIS A 149 1.25 -1.47 -0.58
C HIS A 149 1.06 -0.20 -1.41
N GLN A 150 2.15 0.29 -2.01
CA GLN A 150 2.20 1.57 -2.69
C GLN A 150 1.24 1.65 -3.88
N VAL A 151 1.30 0.69 -4.82
CA VAL A 151 0.47 0.77 -6.04
C VAL A 151 -1.00 0.60 -5.69
N ALA A 152 -1.33 -0.31 -4.78
CA ALA A 152 -2.70 -0.54 -4.33
C ALA A 152 -3.33 0.74 -3.75
N ILE A 153 -2.63 1.41 -2.81
CA ILE A 153 -3.11 2.67 -2.20
C ILE A 153 -3.17 3.79 -3.23
N TRP A 154 -2.14 3.93 -4.07
CA TRP A 154 -2.10 5.01 -5.05
C TRP A 154 -3.21 4.91 -6.10
N ILE A 155 -3.50 3.70 -6.58
CA ILE A 155 -4.61 3.46 -7.51
C ILE A 155 -5.97 3.69 -6.84
N LEU A 156 -6.14 3.27 -5.58
CA LEU A 156 -7.34 3.60 -4.81
C LEU A 156 -7.52 5.11 -4.67
N HIS A 157 -6.48 5.85 -4.29
CA HIS A 157 -6.50 7.31 -4.22
C HIS A 157 -6.98 7.93 -5.53
N ARG A 158 -6.42 7.51 -6.67
CA ARG A 158 -6.80 8.04 -7.99
C ARG A 158 -8.25 7.73 -8.36
N ALA A 159 -8.71 6.51 -8.04
CA ALA A 159 -10.10 6.12 -8.26
C ALA A 159 -11.07 6.95 -7.41
N VAL A 160 -10.75 7.15 -6.13
CA VAL A 160 -11.55 7.97 -5.19
C VAL A 160 -11.56 9.44 -5.59
N ALA A 161 -10.44 9.97 -6.08
CA ALA A 161 -10.34 11.33 -6.57
C ALA A 161 -10.97 11.56 -7.96
N GLY A 162 -11.35 10.48 -8.66
CA GLY A 162 -11.93 10.58 -10.01
C GLY A 162 -10.93 11.05 -11.08
N ILE A 163 -9.62 10.81 -10.86
CA ILE A 163 -8.55 11.19 -11.81
C ILE A 163 -8.06 9.97 -12.60
N PRO A 164 -7.46 10.14 -13.79
CA PRO A 164 -7.01 9.04 -14.63
C PRO A 164 -6.07 8.10 -13.88
N LEU A 165 -6.30 6.78 -13.96
CA LEU A 165 -5.48 5.76 -13.27
C LEU A 165 -4.03 5.69 -13.78
N PRO A 166 -3.74 5.82 -15.08
CA PRO A 166 -2.37 5.87 -15.58
C PRO A 166 -1.59 7.05 -14.99
N HIS A 167 -0.34 6.80 -14.58
CA HIS A 167 0.52 7.80 -13.93
C HIS A 167 2.00 7.43 -14.09
N LEU A 168 2.86 8.39 -13.83
CA LEU A 168 4.30 8.14 -13.73
C LEU A 168 4.65 7.71 -12.29
N PRO A 169 5.51 6.70 -12.09
CA PRO A 169 5.84 6.17 -10.76
C PRO A 169 6.32 7.22 -9.76
N HIS A 170 7.14 8.18 -10.20
CA HIS A 170 7.68 9.24 -9.34
C HIS A 170 6.65 10.29 -8.86
N HIS A 171 5.42 10.25 -9.38
CA HIS A 171 4.32 11.10 -8.90
C HIS A 171 3.50 10.45 -7.79
N ARG A 172 3.85 9.25 -7.34
CA ARG A 172 3.09 8.54 -6.31
C ARG A 172 3.29 9.19 -4.94
N ARG A 173 2.24 9.77 -4.41
CA ARG A 173 2.18 10.24 -3.02
C ARG A 173 1.75 9.09 -2.12
N CYS A 174 2.68 8.23 -1.76
CA CYS A 174 2.45 7.09 -0.87
C CYS A 174 3.80 6.66 -0.27
N SER A 175 4.30 7.43 0.70
CA SER A 175 5.56 7.16 1.39
C SER A 175 5.47 5.93 2.28
N LEU A 176 6.61 5.34 2.66
CA LEU A 176 6.66 4.22 3.59
C LEU A 176 5.96 4.58 4.91
N SER A 177 5.13 3.68 5.42
CA SER A 177 4.27 3.86 6.61
C SER A 177 3.34 5.08 6.57
N SER A 178 3.08 5.65 5.37
CA SER A 178 2.06 6.70 5.22
C SER A 178 0.66 6.14 5.44
N ILE A 179 -0.25 7.03 5.87
CA ILE A 179 -1.65 6.74 6.16
C ILE A 179 -2.51 7.56 5.22
N THR A 180 -3.23 6.91 4.31
CA THR A 180 -4.28 7.51 3.47
C THR A 180 -5.62 7.19 4.07
N THR A 181 -6.36 8.18 4.53
CA THR A 181 -7.68 8.00 5.15
C THR A 181 -8.77 8.36 4.15
N ILE A 182 -9.75 7.47 3.99
CA ILE A 182 -10.93 7.73 3.17
C ILE A 182 -12.21 7.57 3.97
N LYS A 183 -13.26 8.24 3.53
CA LYS A 183 -14.63 8.09 4.05
C LYS A 183 -15.65 8.03 2.93
N LYS A 184 -16.81 7.47 3.21
CA LYS A 184 -17.96 7.47 2.31
C LYS A 184 -18.88 8.65 2.63
N VAL A 185 -19.17 9.48 1.62
CA VAL A 185 -20.08 10.63 1.72
C VAL A 185 -21.20 10.42 0.71
N GLY A 186 -22.38 10.05 1.18
CA GLY A 186 -23.44 9.51 0.33
C GLY A 186 -22.95 8.23 -0.35
N GLU A 187 -23.06 8.15 -1.67
CA GLU A 187 -22.58 6.99 -2.45
C GLU A 187 -21.13 7.12 -2.93
N LYS A 188 -20.41 8.19 -2.57
CA LYS A 188 -19.07 8.45 -3.08
C LYS A 188 -18.02 8.33 -1.99
N TRP A 189 -16.93 7.65 -2.31
CA TRP A 189 -15.71 7.70 -1.53
C TRP A 189 -14.99 9.03 -1.71
N ARG A 190 -14.39 9.53 -0.62
CA ARG A 190 -13.53 10.73 -0.62
C ARG A 190 -12.32 10.51 0.26
N GLU A 191 -11.17 11.01 -0.16
CA GLU A 191 -10.00 11.11 0.71
C GLU A 191 -10.26 12.21 1.74
N GLU A 192 -10.05 11.88 3.00
CA GLU A 192 -10.17 12.78 4.15
C GLU A 192 -8.84 13.38 4.54
N SER A 193 -7.78 12.56 4.54
CA SER A 193 -6.44 13.01 4.90
C SER A 193 -5.35 12.09 4.38
N TYR A 194 -4.14 12.65 4.27
CA TYR A 194 -2.90 11.93 4.06
C TYR A 194 -1.89 12.34 5.13
N ARG A 195 -1.21 11.39 5.77
CA ARG A 195 -0.24 11.62 6.83
C ARG A 195 1.01 10.77 6.64
N GLU A 196 2.14 11.29 7.06
CA GLU A 196 3.45 10.64 7.05
C GLU A 196 4.03 10.61 8.47
N PRO A 197 3.61 9.68 9.33
CA PRO A 197 4.05 9.63 10.74
C PRO A 197 5.56 9.43 10.92
N ALA A 198 6.22 8.89 9.92
CA ALA A 198 7.65 8.59 9.91
C ALA A 198 8.42 9.45 8.89
N ALA A 199 7.98 10.68 8.63
CA ALA A 199 8.60 11.56 7.62
C ALA A 199 10.09 11.80 7.87
N ASP A 200 10.51 11.89 9.12
CA ASP A 200 11.91 12.03 9.53
C ASP A 200 12.79 10.82 9.20
N LEU A 201 12.20 9.65 9.01
CA LEU A 201 12.92 8.41 8.66
C LEU A 201 13.02 8.16 7.15
N LEU A 202 12.39 9.01 6.32
CA LEU A 202 12.33 8.80 4.87
C LEU A 202 13.61 9.22 4.15
N GLU A 203 14.39 10.17 4.67
CA GLU A 203 15.57 10.73 4.00
C GLU A 203 16.61 9.66 3.64
N ASP A 204 16.83 8.70 4.54
CA ASP A 204 17.77 7.59 4.34
C ASP A 204 17.11 6.26 3.97
N ALA A 205 15.81 6.24 3.73
CA ALA A 205 15.08 5.01 3.47
C ALA A 205 15.22 4.53 2.03
N ILE A 206 15.34 3.22 1.86
CA ILE A 206 15.41 2.57 0.54
C ILE A 206 14.01 2.13 0.14
N ASP A 207 13.45 2.77 -0.89
CA ASP A 207 12.13 2.46 -1.42
C ASP A 207 12.21 1.88 -2.84
N LEU A 208 12.39 0.56 -2.93
CA LEU A 208 12.49 -0.19 -4.20
C LEU A 208 11.29 -1.10 -4.46
N GLY A 209 10.21 -0.94 -3.70
CA GLY A 209 9.11 -1.92 -3.67
C GLY A 209 8.19 -1.92 -4.88
N ALA A 210 8.03 -0.80 -5.56
CA ALA A 210 7.09 -0.67 -6.66
C ALA A 210 7.65 0.28 -7.74
N VAL A 211 7.68 -0.20 -8.97
CA VAL A 211 8.02 0.56 -10.18
C VAL A 211 6.78 0.83 -11.01
#